data_e9c8a44d122f16d788d47fdab007a925
#
_entry.id   e9c8a44d122f16d788d47fdab007a925
#
_cell.length_a   1.000
_cell.length_b   1.000
_cell.length_c   1.000
_cell.angle_alpha   90.00
_cell.angle_beta   90.00
_cell.angle_gamma   90.00
#
_symmetry.space_group_name_H-M   'P 1'
#
loop_
_entity.id
_entity.type
_entity.pdbx_description
1 polymer ?
#
loop_
_entity_poly.entity_id
_entity_poly.type
_entity_poly.pdbx_seq_one_letter_code
_entity_poly.pdbx_strand_id
1 'polypeptide(L)'
;MLVLKYVLRCNKMDNEKEGGYMLKDCLEVFKRQMDQVKEKGRGEDALILDSYIPADGYYIVINQDGMVSCRMNLKFNKKTKQMEGSSQKYYDKICFFDYHSRLVSMDKPQDPKKVIHSNNYMSFWVKQESFSNGKLNQEAIDRYFDVLKHPEQKYSKAKDRRMYEYIASQIEEIDIEKLEWCRKWIKENIFSLEKLDILLSGKNYLKIFFEEEEQRYIQEEQRYLITKIFNKNDYNKEINGKIWGLPNDNLGMNQKKPFMGHKTRNTELPYMVTVEEAVLQKKFFDYLYNQASAGKVNIYIEPEQGEMTALSAEKKMKKDFSGYYLYIQKGKEVQIMHQDIIVDYRYHLRKHFCYRNVFDKETEDELYKNYGTIDEMENLINEILFSKWLIPNYFTPVNELQISGEIARNLIWSRDAIFAWLYKNETQNISRIFSEVSLNLIKESVRNGFISKAIKQFNLKCSLEIYFSGGNQMDTDYEVIRNELRKKIQSKEAEKIESDEEYFYAVGQLVNYFISLSKTKDKKHSLANPFFNIKNDQVLKEKLKQYFMKYNYLINFTGTRFNRLYAMIYNYRVIKTVDQSAMIAGYINSNLLYEKKED
;
A
#
# COMPACT_ATOMS: atom_id res chain seq x y z
N MET A 1 -9.45 -12.53 -7.26
CA MET A 1 -10.53 -13.19 -6.50
C MET A 1 -11.38 -12.22 -5.65
N LEU A 2 -10.82 -11.13 -5.13
CA LEU A 2 -11.56 -10.11 -4.37
C LEU A 2 -12.48 -9.24 -5.26
N VAL A 3 -12.05 -8.80 -6.43
CA VAL A 3 -12.85 -7.94 -7.32
C VAL A 3 -14.17 -8.60 -7.71
N LEU A 4 -14.17 -9.89 -8.05
CA LEU A 4 -15.41 -10.60 -8.40
C LEU A 4 -16.34 -10.86 -7.21
N LYS A 5 -15.80 -11.04 -6.00
CA LYS A 5 -16.61 -11.17 -4.79
C LYS A 5 -17.32 -9.86 -4.42
N TYR A 6 -16.71 -8.71 -4.71
CA TYR A 6 -17.28 -7.40 -4.38
C TYR A 6 -18.29 -6.92 -5.42
N VAL A 7 -18.04 -7.13 -6.71
CA VAL A 7 -19.05 -6.89 -7.76
C VAL A 7 -20.31 -7.72 -7.50
N LEU A 8 -20.17 -8.96 -6.99
CA LEU A 8 -21.31 -9.82 -6.61
C LEU A 8 -22.02 -9.37 -5.31
N ARG A 9 -21.33 -8.65 -4.42
CA ARG A 9 -21.93 -8.12 -3.19
C ARG A 9 -22.74 -6.84 -3.42
N CYS A 10 -22.29 -6.00 -4.35
CA CYS A 10 -23.03 -4.78 -4.74
C CYS A 10 -24.36 -5.08 -5.46
N ASN A 11 -24.48 -6.24 -6.12
CA ASN A 11 -25.73 -6.66 -6.77
C ASN A 11 -26.82 -7.20 -5.83
N LYS A 12 -26.60 -7.21 -4.50
CA LYS A 12 -27.57 -7.73 -3.52
C LYS A 12 -28.36 -6.68 -2.77
N MET A 13 -28.11 -5.40 -3.02
CA MET A 13 -28.93 -4.32 -2.48
C MET A 13 -29.92 -3.84 -3.56
N ASP A 14 -30.94 -4.64 -3.80
CA ASP A 14 -32.12 -4.23 -4.55
C ASP A 14 -32.96 -3.25 -3.72
N ASN A 15 -33.37 -2.22 -4.43
CA ASN A 15 -34.43 -1.26 -4.17
C ASN A 15 -34.11 -0.02 -3.32
N GLU A 16 -34.23 1.09 -4.06
CA GLU A 16 -34.46 2.48 -3.65
C GLU A 16 -33.24 3.25 -3.11
N LYS A 17 -32.59 3.85 -4.02
CA LYS A 17 -31.79 5.08 -4.13
C LYS A 17 -30.48 4.81 -4.87
N GLU A 18 -30.22 5.65 -5.86
CA GLU A 18 -29.05 5.75 -6.72
C GLU A 18 -27.71 5.59 -5.98
N GLY A 19 -27.38 4.38 -5.55
CA GLY A 19 -26.05 3.97 -5.14
C GLY A 19 -25.32 3.51 -6.38
N GLY A 20 -24.58 4.39 -7.05
CA GLY A 20 -23.77 4.05 -8.21
C GLY A 20 -22.85 2.87 -7.91
N TYR A 21 -22.67 1.99 -8.89
CA TYR A 21 -21.73 0.89 -8.79
C TYR A 21 -20.30 1.49 -8.81
N MET A 22 -19.56 1.41 -7.73
CA MET A 22 -18.23 2.01 -7.55
C MET A 22 -17.33 1.88 -8.80
N LEU A 23 -17.26 0.69 -9.40
CA LEU A 23 -16.47 0.48 -10.61
C LEU A 23 -17.00 1.31 -11.79
N LYS A 24 -18.31 1.40 -11.96
CA LYS A 24 -18.91 2.18 -13.04
C LYS A 24 -18.62 3.66 -12.90
N ASP A 25 -18.74 4.20 -11.71
CA ASP A 25 -18.42 5.60 -11.41
C ASP A 25 -16.93 5.88 -11.65
N CYS A 26 -16.05 4.98 -11.22
CA CYS A 26 -14.61 5.08 -11.50
C CYS A 26 -14.32 5.09 -13.01
N LEU A 27 -15.01 4.24 -13.78
CA LEU A 27 -14.87 4.19 -15.24
C LEU A 27 -15.39 5.46 -15.91
N GLU A 28 -16.46 6.04 -15.42
CA GLU A 28 -16.99 7.33 -15.93
C GLU A 28 -16.00 8.47 -15.69
N VAL A 29 -15.40 8.54 -14.49
CA VAL A 29 -14.35 9.53 -14.20
C VAL A 29 -13.13 9.33 -15.10
N PHE A 30 -12.69 8.09 -15.24
CA PHE A 30 -11.56 7.75 -16.09
C PHE A 30 -11.81 8.15 -17.55
N LYS A 31 -13.00 7.85 -18.09
CA LYS A 31 -13.41 8.24 -19.43
C LYS A 31 -13.39 9.75 -19.61
N ARG A 32 -13.98 10.52 -18.66
CA ARG A 32 -13.95 12.00 -18.70
C ARG A 32 -12.51 12.53 -18.76
N GLN A 33 -11.59 11.96 -18.00
CA GLN A 33 -10.18 12.38 -18.06
C GLN A 33 -9.51 12.02 -19.38
N MET A 34 -9.78 10.84 -19.95
CA MET A 34 -9.29 10.49 -21.28
C MET A 34 -9.82 11.47 -22.34
N ASP A 35 -11.11 11.81 -22.30
CA ASP A 35 -11.73 12.77 -23.22
C ASP A 35 -11.10 14.17 -23.08
N GLN A 36 -10.86 14.64 -21.86
CA GLN A 36 -10.18 15.93 -21.61
C GLN A 36 -8.74 15.96 -22.15
N VAL A 37 -8.01 14.85 -22.05
CA VAL A 37 -6.65 14.74 -22.59
C VAL A 37 -6.69 14.78 -24.12
N LYS A 38 -7.67 14.13 -24.73
CA LYS A 38 -7.91 14.14 -26.18
C LYS A 38 -8.29 15.53 -26.70
N GLU A 39 -9.16 16.27 -25.98
CA GLU A 39 -9.53 17.66 -26.31
C GLU A 39 -8.33 18.61 -26.29
N LYS A 40 -7.31 18.33 -25.48
CA LYS A 40 -6.03 19.06 -25.46
C LYS A 40 -5.08 18.68 -26.60
N GLY A 41 -5.55 17.91 -27.58
CA GLY A 41 -4.79 17.51 -28.77
C GLY A 41 -3.77 16.40 -28.53
N ARG A 42 -3.89 15.65 -27.41
CA ARG A 42 -3.05 14.49 -27.11
C ARG A 42 -3.71 13.20 -27.60
N GLY A 43 -2.93 12.15 -27.81
CA GLY A 43 -3.45 10.85 -28.21
C GLY A 43 -4.46 10.26 -27.22
N GLU A 44 -5.35 9.40 -27.70
CA GLU A 44 -6.43 8.79 -26.89
C GLU A 44 -5.90 8.07 -25.64
N ASP A 45 -4.76 7.40 -25.74
CA ASP A 45 -4.17 6.62 -24.65
C ASP A 45 -3.07 7.36 -23.87
N ALA A 46 -2.93 8.69 -24.09
CA ALA A 46 -1.89 9.50 -23.46
C ALA A 46 -1.94 9.42 -21.92
N LEU A 47 -3.13 9.39 -21.31
CA LEU A 47 -3.28 9.24 -19.86
C LEU A 47 -2.65 7.93 -19.32
N ILE A 48 -2.72 6.87 -20.11
CA ILE A 48 -2.14 5.56 -19.77
C ILE A 48 -0.63 5.59 -20.04
N LEU A 49 -0.23 6.17 -21.19
CA LEU A 49 1.15 6.22 -21.65
C LEU A 49 2.05 7.11 -20.79
N ASP A 50 1.51 8.16 -20.18
CA ASP A 50 2.25 9.06 -19.27
C ASP A 50 2.91 8.32 -18.09
N SER A 51 2.37 7.18 -17.70
CA SER A 51 2.90 6.34 -16.61
C SER A 51 3.37 4.96 -17.10
N TYR A 52 3.38 4.74 -18.40
CA TYR A 52 3.80 3.47 -18.96
C TYR A 52 5.30 3.23 -18.79
N ILE A 53 5.66 2.06 -18.33
CA ILE A 53 7.05 1.63 -18.13
C ILE A 53 7.28 0.38 -18.99
N PRO A 54 7.99 0.50 -20.11
CA PRO A 54 8.34 -0.66 -20.94
C PRO A 54 9.23 -1.64 -20.15
N ALA A 55 9.23 -2.93 -20.56
CA ALA A 55 10.06 -3.93 -19.92
C ALA A 55 11.55 -3.70 -20.22
N ASP A 56 12.43 -4.18 -19.35
CA ASP A 56 13.87 -4.19 -19.64
C ASP A 56 14.17 -4.94 -20.93
N GLY A 57 14.96 -4.35 -21.81
CA GLY A 57 15.29 -4.97 -23.07
C GLY A 57 15.90 -4.05 -24.10
N TYR A 58 16.15 -4.62 -25.27
CA TYR A 58 16.71 -3.91 -26.41
C TYR A 58 15.58 -3.52 -27.38
N TYR A 59 15.50 -2.25 -27.73
CA TYR A 59 14.43 -1.65 -28.52
C TYR A 59 15.02 -1.04 -29.79
N ILE A 60 14.43 -1.38 -30.95
CA ILE A 60 14.85 -0.93 -32.27
C ILE A 60 13.64 -0.37 -32.99
N VAL A 61 13.78 0.78 -33.62
CA VAL A 61 12.77 1.36 -34.49
C VAL A 61 13.34 1.45 -35.90
N ILE A 62 12.57 0.92 -36.87
CA ILE A 62 12.90 0.89 -38.31
C ILE A 62 12.00 1.86 -39.04
N ASN A 63 12.58 2.74 -39.83
CA ASN A 63 11.81 3.67 -40.66
C ASN A 63 11.23 2.99 -41.92
N GLN A 64 10.48 3.77 -42.72
CA GLN A 64 9.86 3.29 -43.94
C GLN A 64 10.85 2.83 -45.03
N ASP A 65 12.10 3.39 -44.99
CA ASP A 65 13.18 3.00 -45.92
C ASP A 65 13.92 1.71 -45.48
N GLY A 66 13.54 1.14 -44.33
CA GLY A 66 14.20 -0.04 -43.76
C GLY A 66 15.47 0.27 -42.96
N MET A 67 15.76 1.55 -42.70
CA MET A 67 16.92 1.96 -41.89
C MET A 67 16.56 2.03 -40.42
N VAL A 68 17.56 1.80 -39.56
CA VAL A 68 17.41 1.90 -38.10
C VAL A 68 17.37 3.37 -37.68
N SER A 69 16.19 3.84 -37.27
CA SER A 69 15.99 5.21 -36.76
C SER A 69 16.40 5.37 -35.29
N CYS A 70 16.25 4.30 -34.50
CA CYS A 70 16.54 4.34 -33.09
C CYS A 70 16.99 2.98 -32.55
N ARG A 71 17.94 3.04 -31.60
CA ARG A 71 18.39 1.88 -30.80
C ARG A 71 18.41 2.29 -29.34
N MET A 72 17.73 1.57 -28.47
CA MET A 72 17.71 1.80 -27.04
C MET A 72 17.86 0.50 -26.26
N ASN A 73 18.71 0.51 -25.24
CA ASN A 73 18.74 -0.53 -24.24
C ASN A 73 18.09 0.03 -22.96
N LEU A 74 16.83 -0.33 -22.72
CA LEU A 74 16.05 0.18 -21.60
C LEU A 74 16.23 -0.71 -20.38
N LYS A 75 16.49 -0.09 -19.23
CA LYS A 75 16.64 -0.76 -17.95
C LYS A 75 15.95 0.01 -16.85
N PHE A 76 15.10 -0.68 -16.09
CA PHE A 76 14.37 -0.07 -14.98
C PHE A 76 15.24 0.05 -13.72
N ASN A 77 15.42 1.26 -13.25
CA ASN A 77 16.13 1.53 -12.00
C ASN A 77 15.15 1.40 -10.82
N LYS A 78 15.29 0.32 -10.05
CA LYS A 78 14.40 0.03 -8.90
C LYS A 78 14.50 1.04 -7.76
N LYS A 79 15.65 1.75 -7.63
CA LYS A 79 15.85 2.75 -6.57
C LYS A 79 15.16 4.07 -6.90
N THR A 80 15.36 4.56 -8.13
CA THR A 80 14.73 5.82 -8.57
C THR A 80 13.32 5.62 -9.11
N LYS A 81 12.90 4.37 -9.35
CA LYS A 81 11.64 4.01 -10.02
C LYS A 81 11.46 4.66 -11.39
N GLN A 82 12.57 4.87 -12.10
CA GLN A 82 12.61 5.46 -13.44
C GLN A 82 13.27 4.53 -14.43
N MET A 83 12.90 4.68 -15.70
CA MET A 83 13.55 3.97 -16.81
C MET A 83 14.79 4.74 -17.25
N GLU A 84 15.95 4.06 -17.29
CA GLU A 84 17.18 4.60 -17.88
C GLU A 84 16.96 4.78 -19.38
N GLY A 85 17.24 5.97 -19.91
CA GLY A 85 17.00 6.31 -21.32
C GLY A 85 15.65 7.01 -21.58
N SER A 86 14.81 7.25 -20.56
CA SER A 86 13.50 7.90 -20.71
C SER A 86 13.54 9.34 -21.26
N SER A 87 14.70 10.01 -21.21
CA SER A 87 14.89 11.36 -21.76
C SER A 87 15.27 11.37 -23.26
N GLN A 88 15.40 10.23 -23.90
CA GLN A 88 15.78 10.14 -25.31
C GLN A 88 14.59 10.41 -26.24
N LYS A 89 14.85 11.03 -27.38
CA LYS A 89 13.85 11.51 -28.35
C LYS A 89 12.77 10.48 -28.78
N TYR A 90 13.13 9.19 -28.83
CA TYR A 90 12.23 8.13 -29.30
C TYR A 90 11.51 7.39 -28.16
N TYR A 91 11.74 7.75 -26.89
CA TYR A 91 11.19 6.99 -25.77
C TYR A 91 9.66 6.93 -25.78
N ASP A 92 8.99 8.05 -25.98
CA ASP A 92 7.51 8.10 -25.99
C ASP A 92 6.94 7.28 -27.15
N LYS A 93 7.59 7.35 -28.35
CA LYS A 93 7.22 6.52 -29.49
C LYS A 93 7.37 5.02 -29.20
N ILE A 94 8.45 4.63 -28.55
CA ILE A 94 8.67 3.24 -28.11
C ILE A 94 7.61 2.83 -27.10
N CYS A 95 7.25 3.66 -26.14
CA CYS A 95 6.18 3.38 -25.19
C CYS A 95 4.84 3.16 -25.89
N PHE A 96 4.53 3.98 -26.88
CA PHE A 96 3.33 3.83 -27.70
C PHE A 96 3.32 2.52 -28.49
N PHE A 97 4.38 2.24 -29.24
CA PHE A 97 4.47 1.01 -30.04
C PHE A 97 4.48 -0.25 -29.16
N ASP A 98 5.17 -0.20 -28.02
CA ASP A 98 5.22 -1.30 -27.07
C ASP A 98 3.85 -1.57 -26.45
N TYR A 99 3.11 -0.53 -26.06
CA TYR A 99 1.77 -0.66 -25.49
C TYR A 99 0.80 -1.29 -26.47
N HIS A 100 0.76 -0.82 -27.73
CA HIS A 100 -0.17 -1.32 -28.75
C HIS A 100 0.27 -2.62 -29.46
N SER A 101 1.47 -3.12 -29.14
CA SER A 101 1.96 -4.39 -29.71
C SER A 101 2.04 -5.53 -28.72
N ARG A 102 1.69 -5.30 -27.44
CA ARG A 102 1.80 -6.31 -26.40
C ARG A 102 0.76 -7.40 -26.54
N LEU A 103 1.07 -8.54 -25.92
CA LEU A 103 0.16 -9.69 -25.92
C LEU A 103 -1.14 -9.35 -25.19
N VAL A 104 -2.24 -9.81 -25.78
CA VAL A 104 -3.56 -9.80 -25.16
C VAL A 104 -3.64 -10.81 -24.02
N SER A 105 -2.91 -11.93 -24.13
CA SER A 105 -2.80 -12.97 -23.10
C SER A 105 -1.37 -13.50 -23.09
N MET A 106 -0.69 -13.45 -21.94
CA MET A 106 0.73 -13.80 -21.78
C MET A 106 1.04 -15.26 -22.17
N ASP A 107 0.08 -16.15 -22.02
CA ASP A 107 0.22 -17.59 -22.29
C ASP A 107 -0.25 -18.01 -23.68
N LYS A 108 -0.80 -17.08 -24.47
CA LYS A 108 -1.37 -17.34 -25.81
C LYS A 108 -0.95 -16.29 -26.83
N PRO A 109 0.34 -16.18 -27.18
CA PRO A 109 0.79 -15.28 -28.23
C PRO A 109 0.20 -15.66 -29.59
N GLN A 110 0.32 -14.78 -30.60
CA GLN A 110 -0.11 -15.06 -31.95
C GLN A 110 0.70 -16.21 -32.54
N ASP A 111 2.01 -16.29 -32.28
CA ASP A 111 2.81 -17.46 -32.66
C ASP A 111 2.40 -18.71 -31.86
N PRO A 112 1.92 -19.78 -32.55
CA PRO A 112 1.47 -21.00 -31.88
C PRO A 112 2.55 -21.71 -31.06
N LYS A 113 3.84 -21.58 -31.46
CA LYS A 113 4.98 -22.16 -30.73
C LYS A 113 5.59 -21.23 -29.65
N LYS A 114 5.02 -20.02 -29.50
CA LYS A 114 5.41 -19.05 -28.45
C LYS A 114 6.90 -18.64 -28.51
N VAL A 115 7.45 -18.51 -29.70
CA VAL A 115 8.80 -17.98 -29.89
C VAL A 115 8.77 -16.47 -30.04
N ILE A 116 7.80 -15.97 -30.82
CA ILE A 116 7.57 -14.57 -31.09
C ILE A 116 6.39 -14.10 -30.22
N HIS A 117 6.54 -12.99 -29.53
CA HIS A 117 5.63 -12.58 -28.47
C HIS A 117 4.81 -11.33 -28.77
N SER A 118 5.11 -10.59 -29.84
CA SER A 118 4.27 -9.50 -30.33
C SER A 118 2.97 -10.03 -30.95
N ASN A 119 1.98 -9.15 -31.14
CA ASN A 119 0.68 -9.54 -31.69
C ASN A 119 0.26 -8.73 -32.92
N ASN A 120 1.16 -7.96 -33.53
CA ASN A 120 0.91 -7.31 -34.80
C ASN A 120 2.11 -7.43 -35.75
N TYR A 121 1.90 -7.22 -37.07
CA TYR A 121 2.96 -7.39 -38.06
C TYR A 121 3.98 -6.22 -38.10
N MET A 122 3.65 -5.09 -37.49
CA MET A 122 4.55 -3.93 -37.37
C MET A 122 5.50 -4.03 -36.17
N SER A 123 5.43 -5.14 -35.41
CA SER A 123 6.28 -5.38 -34.26
C SER A 123 6.78 -6.82 -34.20
N PHE A 124 8.00 -7.00 -33.71
CA PHE A 124 8.62 -8.30 -33.59
C PHE A 124 9.36 -8.43 -32.25
N TRP A 125 8.81 -9.23 -31.34
CA TRP A 125 9.35 -9.41 -30.01
C TRP A 125 9.84 -10.81 -29.78
N VAL A 126 11.11 -10.94 -29.42
CA VAL A 126 11.71 -12.24 -29.18
C VAL A 126 12.64 -12.16 -27.96
N LYS A 127 12.71 -13.23 -27.18
CA LYS A 127 13.68 -13.33 -26.10
C LYS A 127 15.08 -13.51 -26.69
N GLN A 128 16.06 -12.81 -26.15
CA GLN A 128 17.46 -12.91 -26.63
C GLN A 128 17.98 -14.36 -26.54
N GLU A 129 17.57 -15.13 -25.54
CA GLU A 129 17.92 -16.54 -25.43
C GLU A 129 17.41 -17.42 -26.60
N SER A 130 16.40 -16.96 -27.35
CA SER A 130 15.85 -17.71 -28.49
C SER A 130 16.78 -17.74 -29.70
N PHE A 131 17.76 -16.82 -29.75
CA PHE A 131 18.82 -16.85 -30.75
C PHE A 131 19.83 -17.96 -30.46
N SER A 132 20.30 -18.06 -29.21
CA SER A 132 21.32 -19.02 -28.82
C SER A 132 20.83 -20.46 -28.75
N ASN A 133 19.53 -20.67 -28.42
CA ASN A 133 18.95 -22.02 -28.31
C ASN A 133 18.31 -22.54 -29.59
N GLY A 134 18.41 -21.81 -30.73
CA GLY A 134 17.91 -22.19 -32.04
C GLY A 134 16.37 -22.20 -32.17
N LYS A 135 15.63 -21.68 -31.18
CA LYS A 135 14.16 -21.62 -31.27
C LYS A 135 13.69 -20.61 -32.30
N LEU A 136 14.41 -19.49 -32.43
CA LEU A 136 14.18 -18.54 -33.50
C LEU A 136 14.88 -19.01 -34.76
N ASN A 137 14.12 -19.29 -35.80
CA ASN A 137 14.57 -19.70 -37.13
C ASN A 137 13.64 -19.15 -38.19
N GLN A 138 13.97 -19.34 -39.45
CA GLN A 138 13.18 -18.84 -40.59
C GLN A 138 11.71 -19.38 -40.57
N GLU A 139 11.53 -20.66 -40.23
CA GLU A 139 10.19 -21.25 -40.10
C GLU A 139 9.34 -20.61 -38.98
N ALA A 140 9.97 -20.22 -37.87
CA ALA A 140 9.27 -19.54 -36.81
C ALA A 140 8.80 -18.14 -37.22
N ILE A 141 9.61 -17.45 -38.03
CA ILE A 141 9.25 -16.13 -38.60
C ILE A 141 8.08 -16.32 -39.60
N ASP A 142 8.21 -17.24 -40.52
CA ASP A 142 7.17 -17.51 -41.51
C ASP A 142 5.84 -17.85 -40.83
N ARG A 143 5.83 -18.79 -39.92
CA ARG A 143 4.65 -19.18 -39.15
C ARG A 143 3.99 -18.00 -38.42
N TYR A 144 4.76 -17.10 -37.86
CA TYR A 144 4.24 -15.91 -37.17
C TYR A 144 3.53 -14.99 -38.16
N PHE A 145 4.17 -14.62 -39.26
CA PHE A 145 3.60 -13.73 -40.26
C PHE A 145 2.43 -14.38 -41.04
N ASP A 146 2.45 -15.68 -41.26
CA ASP A 146 1.33 -16.41 -41.88
C ASP A 146 0.06 -16.34 -41.00
N VAL A 147 0.21 -16.48 -39.68
CA VAL A 147 -0.92 -16.31 -38.74
C VAL A 147 -1.47 -14.89 -38.75
N LEU A 148 -0.60 -13.88 -38.89
CA LEU A 148 -1.02 -12.48 -38.95
C LEU A 148 -1.62 -12.11 -40.31
N LYS A 149 -1.23 -12.79 -41.39
CA LYS A 149 -1.79 -12.61 -42.73
C LYS A 149 -3.20 -13.20 -42.86
N HIS A 150 -3.47 -14.27 -42.11
CA HIS A 150 -4.74 -15.01 -42.13
C HIS A 150 -5.31 -15.26 -40.74
N PRO A 151 -5.59 -14.17 -39.97
CA PRO A 151 -6.00 -14.30 -38.58
C PRO A 151 -7.33 -15.02 -38.37
N GLU A 152 -8.22 -15.01 -39.38
CA GLU A 152 -9.49 -15.73 -39.36
C GLU A 152 -9.33 -17.23 -39.17
N GLN A 153 -8.23 -17.81 -39.65
CA GLN A 153 -7.94 -19.26 -39.52
C GLN A 153 -7.70 -19.67 -38.06
N LYS A 154 -7.32 -18.73 -37.22
CA LYS A 154 -7.11 -18.95 -35.78
C LYS A 154 -8.43 -19.16 -35.04
N TYR A 155 -9.52 -18.62 -35.52
CA TYR A 155 -10.81 -18.59 -34.83
C TYR A 155 -11.76 -19.66 -35.38
N SER A 156 -11.47 -20.92 -35.08
CA SER A 156 -12.26 -22.07 -35.57
C SER A 156 -13.64 -22.20 -34.92
N LYS A 157 -13.82 -21.74 -33.68
CA LYS A 157 -15.09 -21.79 -32.96
C LYS A 157 -16.00 -20.66 -33.39
N ALA A 158 -17.28 -20.94 -33.61
CA ALA A 158 -18.27 -19.98 -34.10
C ALA A 158 -18.32 -18.69 -33.27
N LYS A 159 -18.28 -18.77 -31.92
CA LYS A 159 -18.31 -17.61 -31.04
C LYS A 159 -17.02 -16.76 -31.10
N ASP A 160 -15.86 -17.41 -31.23
CA ASP A 160 -14.59 -16.70 -31.39
C ASP A 160 -14.51 -16.04 -32.77
N ARG A 161 -15.01 -16.73 -33.82
CA ARG A 161 -15.11 -16.18 -35.17
C ARG A 161 -16.03 -14.98 -35.23
N ARG A 162 -17.19 -15.04 -34.55
CA ARG A 162 -18.12 -13.90 -34.47
C ARG A 162 -17.47 -12.65 -33.87
N MET A 163 -16.64 -12.81 -32.82
CA MET A 163 -15.89 -11.70 -32.23
C MET A 163 -14.84 -11.10 -33.18
N TYR A 164 -14.18 -11.98 -33.99
CA TYR A 164 -13.24 -11.52 -34.98
C TYR A 164 -13.95 -10.77 -36.11
N GLU A 165 -15.05 -11.32 -36.66
CA GLU A 165 -15.87 -10.68 -37.70
C GLU A 165 -16.42 -9.32 -37.24
N TYR A 166 -16.84 -9.22 -35.97
CA TYR A 166 -17.33 -7.99 -35.40
C TYR A 166 -16.27 -6.88 -35.44
N ILE A 167 -15.03 -7.15 -35.03
CA ILE A 167 -13.97 -6.15 -35.07
C ILE A 167 -13.44 -5.92 -36.48
N ALA A 168 -13.29 -6.95 -37.30
CA ALA A 168 -12.81 -6.86 -38.68
C ALA A 168 -13.71 -5.96 -39.57
N SER A 169 -15.01 -5.89 -39.27
CA SER A 169 -15.93 -4.99 -39.97
C SER A 169 -15.79 -3.49 -39.56
N GLN A 170 -15.03 -3.17 -38.53
CA GLN A 170 -14.91 -1.81 -37.98
C GLN A 170 -13.51 -1.20 -38.17
N ILE A 171 -12.54 -2.00 -38.57
CA ILE A 171 -11.16 -1.60 -38.80
C ILE A 171 -10.75 -1.88 -40.25
N GLU A 172 -9.67 -1.24 -40.66
CA GLU A 172 -9.13 -1.43 -42.00
C GLU A 172 -8.64 -2.89 -42.22
N GLU A 173 -8.64 -3.32 -43.48
CA GLU A 173 -8.05 -4.60 -43.85
C GLU A 173 -6.54 -4.60 -43.57
N ILE A 174 -6.00 -5.80 -43.45
CA ILE A 174 -4.56 -5.98 -43.23
C ILE A 174 -3.81 -5.54 -44.48
N ASP A 175 -2.85 -4.64 -44.28
CA ASP A 175 -1.95 -4.23 -45.35
C ASP A 175 -0.95 -5.37 -45.64
N ILE A 176 -1.28 -6.16 -46.64
CA ILE A 176 -0.50 -7.34 -47.03
C ILE A 176 0.88 -6.94 -47.57
N GLU A 177 0.98 -5.83 -48.29
CA GLU A 177 2.27 -5.38 -48.84
C GLU A 177 3.22 -4.98 -47.73
N LYS A 178 2.72 -4.19 -46.74
CA LYS A 178 3.49 -3.82 -45.57
C LYS A 178 3.84 -5.02 -44.70
N LEU A 179 2.92 -5.95 -44.50
CA LEU A 179 3.18 -7.18 -43.73
C LEU A 179 4.32 -7.99 -44.36
N GLU A 180 4.28 -8.20 -45.69
CA GLU A 180 5.34 -8.95 -46.39
C GLU A 180 6.67 -8.20 -46.43
N TRP A 181 6.63 -6.84 -46.47
CA TRP A 181 7.80 -6.01 -46.33
C TRP A 181 8.43 -6.17 -44.93
N CYS A 182 7.65 -6.10 -43.85
CA CYS A 182 8.13 -6.34 -42.49
C CYS A 182 8.71 -7.74 -42.33
N ARG A 183 8.02 -8.77 -42.86
CA ARG A 183 8.49 -10.16 -42.89
C ARG A 183 9.85 -10.28 -43.55
N LYS A 184 9.99 -9.72 -44.77
CA LYS A 184 11.23 -9.72 -45.53
C LYS A 184 12.36 -9.06 -44.77
N TRP A 185 12.13 -7.86 -44.21
CA TRP A 185 13.12 -7.16 -43.45
C TRP A 185 13.61 -7.98 -42.24
N ILE A 186 12.69 -8.57 -41.47
CA ILE A 186 13.04 -9.43 -40.33
C ILE A 186 13.88 -10.61 -40.78
N LYS A 187 13.49 -11.30 -41.85
CA LYS A 187 14.22 -12.48 -42.37
C LYS A 187 15.65 -12.16 -42.81
N GLU A 188 15.85 -11.00 -43.41
CA GLU A 188 17.14 -10.56 -43.93
C GLU A 188 18.10 -10.06 -42.81
N ASN A 189 17.56 -9.45 -41.72
CA ASN A 189 18.37 -8.72 -40.78
C ASN A 189 18.48 -9.37 -39.39
N ILE A 190 17.47 -10.14 -38.94
CA ILE A 190 17.38 -10.62 -37.56
C ILE A 190 18.53 -11.52 -37.11
N PHE A 191 19.12 -12.27 -38.05
CA PHE A 191 20.28 -13.14 -37.78
C PHE A 191 21.63 -12.49 -38.03
N SER A 192 21.64 -11.21 -38.41
CA SER A 192 22.85 -10.42 -38.73
C SER A 192 22.82 -9.08 -38.01
N LEU A 193 22.28 -9.03 -36.78
CA LEU A 193 22.13 -7.79 -36.00
C LEU A 193 23.46 -7.11 -35.67
N GLU A 194 24.56 -7.86 -35.64
CA GLU A 194 25.92 -7.32 -35.48
C GLU A 194 26.27 -6.35 -36.62
N LYS A 195 25.78 -6.57 -37.83
CA LYS A 195 25.95 -5.64 -38.96
C LYS A 195 25.21 -4.31 -38.75
N LEU A 196 24.30 -4.28 -37.80
CA LEU A 196 23.54 -3.12 -37.39
C LEU A 196 24.05 -2.54 -36.05
N ASP A 197 25.30 -2.91 -35.65
CA ASP A 197 25.89 -2.53 -34.35
C ASP A 197 25.04 -2.90 -33.12
N ILE A 198 24.32 -4.03 -33.20
CA ILE A 198 23.46 -4.50 -32.14
C ILE A 198 24.06 -5.76 -31.53
N LEU A 199 24.57 -5.64 -30.32
CA LEU A 199 25.12 -6.76 -29.55
C LEU A 199 24.07 -7.23 -28.54
N LEU A 200 23.56 -8.42 -28.73
CA LEU A 200 22.61 -9.05 -27.82
C LEU A 200 23.36 -9.83 -26.75
N SER A 201 23.23 -9.39 -25.51
CA SER A 201 23.76 -10.09 -24.35
C SER A 201 22.74 -10.08 -23.22
N GLY A 202 22.08 -11.23 -22.96
CA GLY A 202 21.18 -11.31 -21.83
C GLY A 202 19.95 -12.21 -22.04
N LYS A 203 19.04 -12.15 -21.05
CA LYS A 203 17.79 -12.92 -21.03
C LYS A 203 16.57 -12.08 -21.39
N ASN A 204 16.73 -10.77 -21.56
CA ASN A 204 15.65 -9.83 -21.82
C ASN A 204 15.15 -9.95 -23.28
N TYR A 205 14.11 -9.19 -23.59
CA TYR A 205 13.57 -9.13 -24.94
C TYR A 205 14.43 -8.27 -25.88
N LEU A 206 14.48 -8.67 -27.14
CA LEU A 206 14.69 -7.79 -28.27
C LEU A 206 13.31 -7.46 -28.84
N LYS A 207 13.01 -6.15 -29.00
CA LYS A 207 11.76 -5.66 -29.58
C LYS A 207 12.07 -4.75 -30.76
N ILE A 208 11.55 -5.09 -31.91
CA ILE A 208 11.68 -4.34 -33.15
C ILE A 208 10.32 -3.77 -33.50
N PHE A 209 10.30 -2.49 -33.86
CA PHE A 209 9.09 -1.80 -34.32
C PHE A 209 9.35 -1.16 -35.68
N PHE A 210 8.37 -1.24 -36.56
CA PHE A 210 8.38 -0.57 -37.85
C PHE A 210 7.57 0.72 -37.74
N GLU A 211 8.16 1.86 -38.11
CA GLU A 211 7.47 3.14 -38.05
C GLU A 211 6.25 3.13 -38.97
N GLU A 212 5.11 3.46 -38.37
CA GLU A 212 3.84 3.59 -39.05
C GLU A 212 2.97 4.59 -38.29
N GLU A 213 1.83 4.99 -38.88
CA GLU A 213 0.84 5.84 -38.24
C GLU A 213 0.28 5.20 -36.96
N GLU A 214 0.09 6.02 -35.92
CA GLU A 214 -0.41 5.57 -34.61
C GLU A 214 -1.75 4.83 -34.75
N GLN A 215 -2.64 5.32 -35.63
CA GLN A 215 -3.95 4.71 -35.86
C GLN A 215 -3.85 3.26 -36.36
N ARG A 216 -2.85 2.94 -37.17
CA ARG A 216 -2.60 1.58 -37.64
C ARG A 216 -2.21 0.64 -36.50
N TYR A 217 -1.36 1.07 -35.58
CA TYR A 217 -1.00 0.31 -34.40
C TYR A 217 -2.21 0.03 -33.50
N ILE A 218 -3.07 1.04 -33.28
CA ILE A 218 -4.31 0.91 -32.51
C ILE A 218 -5.26 -0.10 -33.18
N GLN A 219 -5.46 -0.02 -34.48
CA GLN A 219 -6.33 -0.96 -35.20
C GLN A 219 -5.82 -2.39 -35.13
N GLU A 220 -4.52 -2.59 -35.30
CA GLU A 220 -3.93 -3.94 -35.19
C GLU A 220 -3.96 -4.49 -33.75
N GLU A 221 -3.83 -3.64 -32.71
CA GLU A 221 -4.10 -4.08 -31.34
C GLU A 221 -5.56 -4.53 -31.20
N GLN A 222 -6.51 -3.73 -31.63
CA GLN A 222 -7.94 -4.02 -31.52
C GLN A 222 -8.33 -5.33 -32.24
N ARG A 223 -7.75 -5.62 -33.40
CA ARG A 223 -7.99 -6.84 -34.18
C ARG A 223 -7.87 -8.10 -33.33
N TYR A 224 -6.92 -8.14 -32.42
CA TYR A 224 -6.67 -9.30 -31.56
C TYR A 224 -7.19 -9.12 -30.14
N LEU A 225 -7.19 -7.89 -29.59
CA LEU A 225 -7.69 -7.59 -28.26
C LEU A 225 -9.17 -7.93 -28.12
N ILE A 226 -10.00 -7.46 -29.07
CA ILE A 226 -11.46 -7.61 -28.99
C ILE A 226 -11.87 -9.09 -28.95
N THR A 227 -11.16 -9.98 -29.63
CA THR A 227 -11.44 -11.40 -29.57
C THR A 227 -11.21 -12.05 -28.20
N LYS A 228 -10.50 -11.34 -27.30
CA LYS A 228 -10.12 -11.78 -25.95
C LYS A 228 -10.59 -10.84 -24.83
N ILE A 229 -11.38 -9.83 -25.18
CA ILE A 229 -11.84 -8.84 -24.20
C ILE A 229 -12.79 -9.42 -23.16
N PHE A 230 -13.51 -10.48 -23.51
CA PHE A 230 -14.37 -11.21 -22.61
C PHE A 230 -13.69 -12.47 -22.05
N ASN A 231 -14.07 -12.88 -20.86
CA ASN A 231 -13.50 -14.03 -20.16
C ASN A 231 -13.66 -15.33 -20.97
N LYS A 232 -14.83 -15.53 -21.58
CA LYS A 232 -15.14 -16.66 -22.44
C LYS A 232 -16.24 -16.28 -23.43
N ASN A 233 -15.95 -16.35 -24.73
CA ASN A 233 -16.88 -15.95 -25.77
C ASN A 233 -18.13 -16.88 -25.87
N ASP A 234 -18.09 -18.08 -25.31
CA ASP A 234 -19.24 -18.98 -25.24
C ASP A 234 -20.44 -18.35 -24.50
N TYR A 235 -20.19 -17.45 -23.57
CA TYR A 235 -21.20 -16.75 -22.76
C TYR A 235 -21.71 -15.44 -23.39
N ASN A 236 -21.11 -15.00 -24.50
CA ASN A 236 -21.50 -13.75 -25.13
C ASN A 236 -22.92 -13.83 -25.69
N LYS A 237 -23.67 -12.73 -25.52
CA LYS A 237 -25.02 -12.53 -26.04
C LYS A 237 -25.04 -11.32 -26.96
N GLU A 238 -25.80 -11.38 -28.00
CA GLU A 238 -26.05 -10.22 -28.86
C GLU A 238 -27.42 -9.63 -28.49
N ILE A 239 -27.44 -8.37 -28.11
CA ILE A 239 -28.64 -7.66 -27.68
C ILE A 239 -28.64 -6.30 -28.37
N ASN A 240 -29.67 -5.99 -29.16
CA ASN A 240 -29.81 -4.74 -29.90
C ASN A 240 -28.59 -4.40 -30.78
N GLY A 241 -28.03 -5.41 -31.47
CA GLY A 241 -26.88 -5.26 -32.36
C GLY A 241 -25.53 -5.06 -31.66
N LYS A 242 -25.49 -5.13 -30.30
CA LYS A 242 -24.26 -5.07 -29.51
C LYS A 242 -23.94 -6.42 -28.89
N ILE A 243 -22.65 -6.73 -28.82
CA ILE A 243 -22.15 -7.94 -28.17
C ILE A 243 -21.92 -7.63 -26.69
N TRP A 244 -22.56 -8.40 -25.83
CA TRP A 244 -22.44 -8.35 -24.39
C TRP A 244 -21.72 -9.59 -23.87
N GLY A 245 -20.81 -9.40 -22.93
CA GLY A 245 -20.06 -10.49 -22.33
C GLY A 245 -19.54 -10.16 -20.94
N LEU A 246 -18.98 -11.16 -20.27
CA LEU A 246 -18.29 -10.98 -19.01
C LEU A 246 -16.89 -10.43 -19.28
N PRO A 247 -16.54 -9.24 -18.81
CA PRO A 247 -15.23 -8.65 -19.08
C PRO A 247 -14.10 -9.52 -18.53
N ASN A 248 -12.99 -9.54 -19.27
CA ASN A 248 -11.78 -10.24 -18.88
C ASN A 248 -10.74 -9.23 -18.38
N ASP A 249 -10.99 -8.66 -17.20
CA ASP A 249 -10.16 -7.62 -16.58
C ASP A 249 -8.72 -8.06 -16.38
N ASN A 250 -8.53 -9.36 -16.44
CA ASN A 250 -7.29 -10.01 -16.21
C ASN A 250 -7.04 -11.00 -17.35
N LEU A 251 -6.47 -10.50 -18.41
CA LEU A 251 -6.23 -11.25 -19.64
C LEU A 251 -5.33 -12.49 -19.48
N GLY A 252 -4.57 -12.57 -18.39
CA GLY A 252 -3.72 -13.72 -18.05
C GLY A 252 -4.35 -14.71 -17.08
N MET A 253 -5.51 -14.42 -16.48
CA MET A 253 -6.13 -15.32 -15.50
C MET A 253 -6.76 -16.55 -16.14
N ASN A 254 -6.71 -17.67 -15.38
CA ASN A 254 -7.34 -18.91 -15.78
C ASN A 254 -8.86 -18.73 -15.96
N GLN A 255 -9.34 -18.97 -17.18
CA GLN A 255 -10.76 -18.88 -17.53
C GLN A 255 -11.63 -19.96 -16.86
N LYS A 256 -11.02 -20.97 -16.26
CA LYS A 256 -11.72 -22.04 -15.52
C LYS A 256 -12.05 -21.59 -14.09
N LYS A 257 -12.79 -20.50 -13.94
CA LYS A 257 -13.32 -20.12 -12.64
C LYS A 257 -14.56 -20.94 -12.34
N PRO A 258 -14.61 -21.71 -11.24
CA PRO A 258 -15.82 -22.40 -10.84
C PRO A 258 -16.92 -21.37 -10.54
N PHE A 259 -18.17 -21.72 -10.82
CA PHE A 259 -19.37 -20.94 -10.51
C PHE A 259 -19.61 -19.66 -11.34
N MET A 260 -18.94 -19.46 -12.46
CA MET A 260 -19.21 -18.33 -13.36
C MET A 260 -20.53 -18.51 -14.11
N GLY A 261 -20.83 -19.72 -14.57
CA GLY A 261 -22.14 -20.03 -15.18
C GLY A 261 -23.08 -20.66 -14.17
N HIS A 262 -24.24 -20.03 -13.93
CA HIS A 262 -25.23 -20.54 -13.02
C HIS A 262 -26.41 -21.13 -13.79
N LYS A 263 -26.48 -22.46 -13.87
CA LYS A 263 -27.44 -23.19 -14.71
C LYS A 263 -28.92 -23.05 -14.28
N THR A 264 -29.16 -22.61 -13.06
CA THR A 264 -30.52 -22.51 -12.47
C THR A 264 -31.07 -21.09 -12.43
N ARG A 265 -30.33 -20.09 -12.93
CA ARG A 265 -30.80 -18.70 -13.01
C ARG A 265 -31.25 -18.37 -14.45
N ASN A 266 -32.20 -17.46 -14.58
CA ASN A 266 -32.62 -16.95 -15.90
C ASN A 266 -31.48 -16.25 -16.65
N THR A 267 -30.52 -15.66 -15.93
CA THR A 267 -29.25 -15.13 -16.45
C THR A 267 -28.11 -16.00 -15.97
N GLU A 268 -27.38 -16.61 -16.90
CA GLU A 268 -26.24 -17.48 -16.57
C GLU A 268 -25.09 -16.71 -15.92
N LEU A 269 -24.90 -15.45 -16.31
CA LEU A 269 -23.81 -14.60 -15.83
C LEU A 269 -24.35 -13.47 -14.94
N PRO A 270 -23.66 -13.17 -13.83
CA PRO A 270 -24.10 -12.15 -12.89
C PRO A 270 -23.85 -10.71 -13.39
N TYR A 271 -22.96 -10.53 -14.36
CA TYR A 271 -22.52 -9.23 -14.85
C TYR A 271 -22.11 -9.34 -16.31
N MET A 272 -22.66 -8.48 -17.16
CA MET A 272 -22.34 -8.40 -18.58
C MET A 272 -22.23 -6.93 -18.97
N VAL A 273 -21.25 -6.64 -19.83
CA VAL A 273 -21.00 -5.30 -20.38
C VAL A 273 -20.83 -5.39 -21.90
N THR A 274 -20.93 -4.27 -22.59
CA THR A 274 -20.64 -4.18 -24.03
C THR A 274 -19.14 -4.30 -24.30
N VAL A 275 -18.78 -4.45 -25.56
CA VAL A 275 -17.36 -4.48 -26.00
C VAL A 275 -16.67 -3.17 -25.62
N GLU A 276 -17.32 -2.03 -25.86
CA GLU A 276 -16.78 -0.68 -25.57
C GLU A 276 -16.52 -0.51 -24.08
N GLU A 277 -17.49 -0.91 -23.23
CA GLU A 277 -17.33 -0.86 -21.78
C GLU A 277 -16.21 -1.79 -21.30
N ALA A 278 -16.07 -2.98 -21.89
CA ALA A 278 -15.00 -3.92 -21.55
C ALA A 278 -13.61 -3.38 -21.94
N VAL A 279 -13.51 -2.68 -23.09
CA VAL A 279 -12.28 -2.01 -23.52
C VAL A 279 -11.93 -0.86 -22.56
N LEU A 280 -12.90 -0.03 -22.19
CA LEU A 280 -12.70 1.04 -21.22
C LEU A 280 -12.22 0.48 -19.88
N GLN A 281 -12.84 -0.59 -19.40
CA GLN A 281 -12.45 -1.27 -18.18
C GLN A 281 -11.02 -1.82 -18.25
N LYS A 282 -10.64 -2.44 -19.37
CA LYS A 282 -9.24 -2.88 -19.60
C LYS A 282 -8.27 -1.69 -19.55
N LYS A 283 -8.58 -0.59 -20.24
CA LYS A 283 -7.75 0.63 -20.23
C LYS A 283 -7.60 1.22 -18.81
N PHE A 284 -8.66 1.22 -18.03
CA PHE A 284 -8.62 1.65 -16.62
C PHE A 284 -7.68 0.76 -15.77
N PHE A 285 -7.77 -0.56 -15.91
CA PHE A 285 -6.85 -1.46 -15.19
C PHE A 285 -5.40 -1.35 -15.69
N ASP A 286 -5.17 -1.08 -16.96
CA ASP A 286 -3.83 -0.76 -17.49
C ASP A 286 -3.28 0.53 -16.86
N TYR A 287 -4.12 1.58 -16.75
CA TYR A 287 -3.77 2.80 -16.05
C TYR A 287 -3.36 2.51 -14.60
N LEU A 288 -4.18 1.78 -13.85
CA LEU A 288 -3.88 1.40 -12.47
C LEU A 288 -2.59 0.59 -12.36
N TYR A 289 -2.37 -0.35 -13.28
CA TYR A 289 -1.14 -1.14 -13.32
C TYR A 289 0.11 -0.27 -13.54
N ASN A 290 0.01 0.70 -14.43
CA ASN A 290 1.10 1.64 -14.71
C ASN A 290 1.38 2.53 -13.50
N GLN A 291 0.34 3.05 -12.83
CA GLN A 291 0.49 3.81 -11.59
C GLN A 291 1.20 2.99 -10.51
N ALA A 292 0.76 1.74 -10.28
CA ALA A 292 1.40 0.84 -9.33
C ALA A 292 2.86 0.53 -9.72
N SER A 293 3.15 0.40 -11.02
CA SER A 293 4.51 0.20 -11.55
C SER A 293 5.42 1.40 -11.28
N ALA A 294 4.87 2.61 -11.36
CA ALA A 294 5.55 3.86 -11.01
C ALA A 294 5.63 4.10 -9.48
N GLY A 295 5.11 3.17 -8.67
CA GLY A 295 5.10 3.29 -7.20
C GLY A 295 4.03 4.22 -6.64
N LYS A 296 3.05 4.61 -7.46
CA LYS A 296 1.88 5.37 -7.03
C LYS A 296 0.77 4.37 -6.66
N VAL A 297 0.59 4.14 -5.39
CA VAL A 297 -0.27 3.07 -4.85
C VAL A 297 -1.58 3.57 -4.26
N ASN A 298 -1.67 4.86 -3.95
CA ASN A 298 -2.88 5.49 -3.42
C ASN A 298 -3.62 6.19 -4.56
N ILE A 299 -4.79 5.69 -4.93
CA ILE A 299 -5.61 6.24 -6.01
C ILE A 299 -6.86 6.87 -5.40
N TYR A 300 -7.03 8.14 -5.62
CA TYR A 300 -8.18 8.93 -5.19
C TYR A 300 -9.00 9.31 -6.42
N ILE A 301 -10.29 9.03 -6.40
CA ILE A 301 -11.22 9.24 -7.52
C ILE A 301 -12.40 10.08 -7.02
N GLU A 302 -12.57 11.27 -7.60
CA GLU A 302 -13.58 12.25 -7.22
C GLU A 302 -14.68 12.30 -8.30
N PRO A 303 -15.80 11.58 -8.15
CA PRO A 303 -16.83 11.48 -9.19
C PRO A 303 -17.48 12.83 -9.55
N GLU A 304 -17.74 13.68 -8.56
CA GLU A 304 -18.35 15.00 -8.77
C GLU A 304 -17.45 15.93 -9.56
N GLN A 305 -16.15 15.91 -9.29
CA GLN A 305 -15.16 16.77 -9.95
C GLN A 305 -14.62 16.17 -11.25
N GLY A 306 -14.81 14.86 -11.43
CA GLY A 306 -14.28 14.12 -12.57
C GLY A 306 -12.75 13.99 -12.53
N GLU A 307 -12.14 13.98 -11.33
CA GLU A 307 -10.69 13.94 -11.15
C GLU A 307 -10.22 12.60 -10.58
N MET A 308 -9.04 12.18 -11.02
CA MET A 308 -8.29 11.08 -10.40
C MET A 308 -6.89 11.55 -10.04
N THR A 309 -6.47 11.24 -8.82
CA THR A 309 -5.14 11.56 -8.32
C THR A 309 -4.44 10.28 -7.86
N ALA A 310 -3.24 10.03 -8.39
CA ALA A 310 -2.42 8.88 -8.02
C ALA A 310 -1.18 9.34 -7.24
N LEU A 311 -1.03 8.88 -5.99
CA LEU A 311 0.03 9.27 -5.08
C LEU A 311 0.88 8.07 -4.64
N SER A 312 2.17 8.31 -4.36
CA SER A 312 3.04 7.29 -3.75
C SER A 312 2.61 6.99 -2.31
N ALA A 313 3.06 5.86 -1.75
CA ALA A 313 2.69 5.44 -0.39
C ALA A 313 2.96 6.52 0.69
N GLU A 314 4.01 7.32 0.49
CA GLU A 314 4.46 8.34 1.44
C GLU A 314 3.73 9.69 1.27
N LYS A 315 3.06 9.90 0.13
CA LYS A 315 2.37 11.16 -0.18
C LYS A 315 0.89 11.05 0.17
N LYS A 316 0.35 12.13 0.73
CA LYS A 316 -1.05 12.27 1.10
C LYS A 316 -1.77 13.27 0.21
N MET A 317 -3.08 13.14 0.11
CA MET A 317 -3.93 14.16 -0.50
C MET A 317 -3.82 15.44 0.34
N LYS A 318 -3.41 16.55 -0.28
CA LYS A 318 -3.20 17.85 0.40
C LYS A 318 -4.42 18.78 0.34
N LYS A 319 -5.53 18.28 -0.19
CA LYS A 319 -6.83 18.97 -0.21
C LYS A 319 -7.87 18.08 0.43
N ASP A 320 -9.00 18.66 0.82
CA ASP A 320 -10.15 17.89 1.27
C ASP A 320 -10.63 16.99 0.13
N PHE A 321 -11.12 15.81 0.46
CA PHE A 321 -11.48 14.79 -0.52
C PHE A 321 -12.78 14.08 -0.12
N SER A 322 -13.62 13.84 -1.14
CA SER A 322 -14.79 12.97 -1.05
C SER A 322 -14.88 12.14 -2.33
N GLY A 323 -14.92 10.83 -2.20
CA GLY A 323 -14.95 9.96 -3.36
C GLY A 323 -14.49 8.53 -3.07
N TYR A 324 -13.98 7.88 -4.11
CA TYR A 324 -13.48 6.49 -4.01
C TYR A 324 -11.97 6.48 -3.79
N TYR A 325 -11.54 5.63 -2.89
CA TYR A 325 -10.14 5.38 -2.60
C TYR A 325 -9.78 3.94 -2.92
N LEU A 326 -8.69 3.75 -3.66
CA LEU A 326 -8.12 2.44 -3.95
C LEU A 326 -6.67 2.41 -3.49
N TYR A 327 -6.31 1.37 -2.74
CA TYR A 327 -4.92 1.02 -2.49
C TYR A 327 -4.53 -0.15 -3.39
N ILE A 328 -3.56 0.09 -4.27
CA ILE A 328 -3.17 -0.85 -5.32
C ILE A 328 -1.73 -1.30 -5.17
N GLN A 329 -1.44 -2.50 -5.66
CA GLN A 329 -0.08 -3.04 -5.73
C GLN A 329 0.20 -3.65 -7.10
N LYS A 330 1.47 -3.64 -7.49
CA LYS A 330 1.96 -4.33 -8.69
C LYS A 330 2.22 -5.80 -8.37
N GLY A 331 1.44 -6.69 -9.00
CA GLY A 331 1.74 -8.11 -9.09
C GLY A 331 2.10 -8.49 -10.54
N LYS A 332 1.72 -9.67 -10.98
CA LYS A 332 1.65 -10.00 -12.43
C LYS A 332 0.66 -9.08 -13.14
N GLU A 333 -0.31 -8.63 -12.42
CA GLU A 333 -1.40 -7.73 -12.76
C GLU A 333 -1.61 -6.78 -11.60
N VAL A 334 -2.37 -5.70 -11.80
CA VAL A 334 -2.72 -4.82 -10.70
C VAL A 334 -3.56 -5.57 -9.67
N GLN A 335 -3.20 -5.44 -8.41
CA GLN A 335 -3.93 -5.97 -7.27
C GLN A 335 -4.55 -4.82 -6.49
N ILE A 336 -5.85 -4.82 -6.34
CA ILE A 336 -6.56 -3.88 -5.46
C ILE A 336 -6.57 -4.53 -4.07
N MET A 337 -5.70 -4.04 -3.19
CA MET A 337 -5.53 -4.55 -1.83
C MET A 337 -6.60 -4.02 -0.89
N HIS A 338 -7.05 -2.78 -1.13
CA HIS A 338 -8.10 -2.13 -0.38
C HIS A 338 -8.89 -1.18 -1.27
N GLN A 339 -10.19 -1.06 -0.99
CA GLN A 339 -11.06 -0.08 -1.60
C GLN A 339 -12.03 0.45 -0.54
N ASP A 340 -12.31 1.74 -0.59
CA ASP A 340 -13.23 2.38 0.36
C ASP A 340 -13.94 3.58 -0.29
N ILE A 341 -15.03 4.00 0.33
CA ILE A 341 -15.72 5.25 0.05
C ILE A 341 -15.37 6.20 1.19
N ILE A 342 -14.70 7.29 0.84
CA ILE A 342 -14.30 8.33 1.78
C ILE A 342 -15.23 9.52 1.56
N VAL A 343 -16.02 9.85 2.59
CA VAL A 343 -17.03 10.92 2.49
C VAL A 343 -16.50 12.25 2.98
N ASP A 344 -15.62 12.25 3.98
CA ASP A 344 -15.17 13.47 4.67
C ASP A 344 -13.68 13.36 5.07
N TYR A 345 -12.80 13.23 4.08
CA TYR A 345 -11.38 13.41 4.33
C TYR A 345 -11.05 14.89 4.44
N ARG A 346 -10.36 15.25 5.51
CA ARG A 346 -9.87 16.60 5.77
C ARG A 346 -8.36 16.57 5.89
N TYR A 347 -7.66 17.30 5.03
CA TYR A 347 -6.20 17.37 5.12
C TYR A 347 -5.73 18.02 6.44
N HIS A 348 -6.48 19.03 6.92
CA HIS A 348 -6.24 19.66 8.21
C HIS A 348 -7.05 18.99 9.32
N LEU A 349 -6.40 18.73 10.44
CA LEU A 349 -7.08 18.21 11.63
C LEU A 349 -8.14 19.21 12.10
N ARG A 350 -9.32 18.73 12.53
CA ARG A 350 -10.39 19.58 13.07
C ARG A 350 -9.95 20.37 14.31
N LYS A 351 -9.04 19.82 15.09
CA LYS A 351 -8.37 20.46 16.23
C LYS A 351 -6.88 20.19 16.10
N HIS A 352 -6.06 21.17 16.42
CA HIS A 352 -4.63 20.95 16.51
C HIS A 352 -4.32 19.91 17.58
N PHE A 353 -3.46 18.97 17.25
CA PHE A 353 -2.95 17.99 18.20
C PHE A 353 -1.69 18.55 18.86
N CYS A 354 -1.73 18.71 20.20
CA CYS A 354 -0.58 19.17 20.96
C CYS A 354 0.18 17.96 21.53
N TYR A 355 1.34 17.66 20.98
CA TYR A 355 2.23 16.64 21.54
C TYR A 355 3.08 17.27 22.61
N ARG A 356 2.96 16.78 23.86
CA ARG A 356 3.59 17.35 25.06
C ARG A 356 4.53 16.36 25.72
N ASN A 357 5.57 16.89 26.37
CA ASN A 357 6.35 16.13 27.32
C ASN A 357 5.70 16.26 28.71
N VAL A 358 5.09 15.17 29.20
CA VAL A 358 4.41 15.17 30.52
C VAL A 358 5.37 15.03 31.71
N PHE A 359 6.66 14.80 31.45
CA PHE A 359 7.70 14.66 32.47
C PHE A 359 8.59 15.88 32.62
N ASP A 360 8.66 16.70 31.57
CA ASP A 360 9.49 17.91 31.51
C ASP A 360 8.87 18.87 30.50
N LYS A 361 8.14 19.86 31.00
CA LYS A 361 7.41 20.83 30.18
C LYS A 361 8.32 21.89 29.54
N GLU A 362 9.53 22.03 30.03
CA GLU A 362 10.49 23.03 29.55
C GLU A 362 11.43 22.46 28.47
N THR A 363 11.23 21.22 28.08
CA THR A 363 12.09 20.58 27.07
C THR A 363 12.00 21.29 25.71
N GLU A 364 13.14 21.55 25.09
CA GLU A 364 13.27 22.19 23.78
C GLU A 364 13.26 21.18 22.60
N ASP A 365 12.89 19.91 22.82
CA ASP A 365 12.84 18.90 21.73
C ASP A 365 11.76 19.29 20.70
N GLU A 366 12.16 19.48 19.44
CA GLU A 366 11.33 19.88 18.30
C GLU A 366 10.12 18.96 18.04
N LEU A 367 10.14 17.75 18.59
CA LEU A 367 9.01 16.83 18.49
C LEU A 367 7.79 17.32 19.30
N TYR A 368 8.00 18.04 20.39
CA TYR A 368 6.92 18.51 21.26
C TYR A 368 6.35 19.84 20.77
N LYS A 369 5.40 19.74 19.84
CA LYS A 369 4.76 20.89 19.19
C LYS A 369 3.29 20.62 18.85
N ASN A 370 2.66 21.59 18.24
CA ASN A 370 1.33 21.45 17.68
C ASN A 370 1.41 20.87 16.26
N TYR A 371 0.61 19.86 16.00
CA TYR A 371 0.44 19.18 14.72
C TYR A 371 -0.92 19.57 14.14
N GLY A 372 -0.96 20.02 12.91
CA GLY A 372 -2.16 20.57 12.27
C GLY A 372 -2.69 19.78 11.09
N THR A 373 -1.90 18.86 10.54
CA THR A 373 -2.26 18.11 9.34
C THR A 373 -2.28 16.61 9.59
N ILE A 374 -3.05 15.90 8.75
CA ILE A 374 -3.10 14.42 8.80
C ILE A 374 -1.72 13.81 8.52
N ASP A 375 -0.97 14.37 7.58
CA ASP A 375 0.36 13.89 7.23
C ASP A 375 1.32 13.95 8.42
N GLU A 376 1.35 15.08 9.14
CA GLU A 376 2.16 15.23 10.34
C GLU A 376 1.73 14.25 11.44
N MET A 377 0.41 14.13 11.67
CA MET A 377 -0.14 13.27 12.71
C MET A 377 0.12 11.79 12.44
N GLU A 378 -0.09 11.35 11.20
CA GLU A 378 0.16 9.97 10.81
C GLU A 378 1.65 9.60 10.92
N ASN A 379 2.54 10.50 10.48
CA ASN A 379 3.98 10.30 10.60
C ASN A 379 4.42 10.21 12.06
N LEU A 380 3.87 11.05 12.94
CA LEU A 380 4.15 11.01 14.37
C LEU A 380 3.75 9.64 14.98
N ILE A 381 2.53 9.17 14.71
CA ILE A 381 2.05 7.87 15.19
C ILE A 381 2.90 6.73 14.62
N ASN A 382 3.17 6.76 13.32
CA ASN A 382 3.96 5.77 12.61
C ASN A 382 5.38 5.64 13.20
N GLU A 383 6.01 6.76 13.53
CA GLU A 383 7.36 6.77 14.09
C GLU A 383 7.38 6.36 15.56
N ILE A 384 6.58 7.01 16.41
CA ILE A 384 6.65 6.85 17.86
C ILE A 384 6.08 5.51 18.32
N LEU A 385 4.89 5.12 17.85
CA LEU A 385 4.26 3.87 18.26
C LEU A 385 4.76 2.68 17.46
N PHE A 386 4.81 2.78 16.14
CA PHE A 386 5.00 1.63 15.26
C PHE A 386 6.39 1.52 14.62
N SER A 387 7.35 2.39 14.99
CA SER A 387 8.73 2.33 14.45
C SER A 387 8.77 2.30 12.91
N LYS A 388 7.91 3.11 12.28
CA LYS A 388 7.74 3.26 10.81
C LYS A 388 7.09 2.08 10.10
N TRP A 389 6.41 1.18 10.84
CA TRP A 389 5.74 0.02 10.25
C TRP A 389 4.25 0.22 9.94
N LEU A 390 3.60 1.31 10.39
CA LEU A 390 2.17 1.54 10.17
C LEU A 390 1.85 1.85 8.71
N ILE A 391 2.44 2.90 8.16
CA ILE A 391 2.13 3.43 6.82
C ILE A 391 2.30 2.36 5.73
N PRO A 392 3.43 1.61 5.66
CA PRO A 392 3.59 0.60 4.62
C PRO A 392 2.69 -0.64 4.81
N ASN A 393 2.04 -0.80 5.97
CA ASN A 393 1.32 -2.01 6.32
C ASN A 393 -0.16 -1.83 6.67
N TYR A 394 -0.77 -0.71 6.31
CA TYR A 394 -2.21 -0.52 6.53
C TYR A 394 -3.04 -1.67 5.94
N PHE A 395 -2.71 -2.10 4.73
CA PHE A 395 -3.49 -3.08 3.97
C PHE A 395 -2.72 -4.37 3.67
N THR A 396 -1.51 -4.52 4.22
CA THR A 396 -0.73 -5.75 4.05
C THR A 396 -1.45 -6.93 4.72
N PRO A 397 -1.69 -8.05 4.01
CA PRO A 397 -2.25 -9.25 4.60
C PRO A 397 -1.41 -9.74 5.79
N VAL A 398 -2.08 -10.29 6.81
CA VAL A 398 -1.39 -10.72 8.06
C VAL A 398 -0.28 -11.72 7.81
N ASN A 399 -0.47 -12.64 6.86
CA ASN A 399 0.50 -13.66 6.47
C ASN A 399 1.69 -13.11 5.66
N GLU A 400 1.63 -11.87 5.20
CA GLU A 400 2.68 -11.20 4.42
C GLU A 400 3.45 -10.16 5.25
N LEU A 401 3.02 -9.90 6.49
CA LEU A 401 3.70 -8.98 7.38
C LEU A 401 5.10 -9.48 7.74
N GLN A 402 6.11 -8.66 7.46
CA GLN A 402 7.52 -8.95 7.77
C GLN A 402 7.95 -8.48 9.16
N ILE A 403 7.00 -8.29 10.06
CA ILE A 403 7.20 -7.90 11.44
C ILE A 403 6.58 -8.93 12.37
N SER A 404 7.09 -9.02 13.58
CA SER A 404 6.63 -9.99 14.58
C SER A 404 6.51 -9.34 15.96
N GLY A 405 6.04 -10.12 16.94
CA GLY A 405 5.95 -9.69 18.34
C GLY A 405 4.82 -8.70 18.60
N GLU A 406 5.02 -7.86 19.61
CA GLU A 406 3.99 -6.91 20.07
C GLU A 406 3.68 -5.83 19.03
N ILE A 407 4.67 -5.38 18.26
CA ILE A 407 4.44 -4.38 17.21
C ILE A 407 3.46 -4.93 16.17
N ALA A 408 3.67 -6.16 15.67
CA ALA A 408 2.77 -6.79 14.70
C ALA A 408 1.34 -6.91 15.26
N ARG A 409 1.21 -7.40 16.49
CA ARG A 409 -0.08 -7.63 17.15
C ARG A 409 -0.86 -6.34 17.32
N ASN A 410 -0.21 -5.30 17.85
CA ASN A 410 -0.83 -4.01 18.09
C ASN A 410 -1.12 -3.26 16.78
N LEU A 411 -0.28 -3.40 15.75
CA LEU A 411 -0.52 -2.84 14.42
C LEU A 411 -1.76 -3.48 13.78
N ILE A 412 -1.86 -4.80 13.73
CA ILE A 412 -3.02 -5.51 13.17
C ILE A 412 -4.31 -5.09 13.88
N TRP A 413 -4.25 -4.92 15.19
CA TRP A 413 -5.43 -4.54 15.97
C TRP A 413 -5.88 -3.10 15.73
N SER A 414 -4.95 -2.15 15.49
CA SER A 414 -5.27 -0.72 15.47
C SER A 414 -5.29 -0.07 14.09
N ARG A 415 -4.64 -0.65 13.08
CA ARG A 415 -4.43 0.00 11.78
C ARG A 415 -5.73 0.43 11.09
N ASP A 416 -6.77 -0.40 11.15
CA ASP A 416 -8.06 -0.10 10.51
C ASP A 416 -8.77 1.07 11.22
N ALA A 417 -8.69 1.13 12.57
CA ALA A 417 -9.25 2.23 13.34
C ALA A 417 -8.47 3.54 13.14
N ILE A 418 -7.13 3.45 13.01
CA ILE A 418 -6.30 4.62 12.71
C ILE A 418 -6.60 5.15 11.32
N PHE A 419 -6.73 4.27 10.33
CA PHE A 419 -7.14 4.65 8.97
C PHE A 419 -8.54 5.30 8.98
N ALA A 420 -9.52 4.68 9.63
CA ALA A 420 -10.87 5.22 9.73
C ALA A 420 -10.89 6.60 10.38
N TRP A 421 -10.10 6.81 11.43
CA TRP A 421 -9.99 8.13 12.05
C TRP A 421 -9.34 9.16 11.14
N LEU A 422 -8.17 8.87 10.57
CA LEU A 422 -7.39 9.84 9.81
C LEU A 422 -8.00 10.13 8.43
N TYR A 423 -8.56 9.12 7.76
CA TYR A 423 -9.04 9.25 6.39
C TYR A 423 -10.55 9.40 6.26
N LYS A 424 -11.33 8.90 7.22
CA LYS A 424 -12.80 8.94 7.19
C LYS A 424 -13.40 9.78 8.30
N ASN A 425 -12.53 10.35 9.16
CA ASN A 425 -12.93 11.15 10.31
C ASN A 425 -13.84 10.42 11.32
N GLU A 426 -13.71 9.10 11.38
CA GLU A 426 -14.46 8.24 12.29
C GLU A 426 -13.69 8.09 13.62
N THR A 427 -14.22 8.70 14.69
CA THR A 427 -13.56 8.71 16.01
C THR A 427 -14.05 7.63 16.95
N GLN A 428 -14.97 6.76 16.51
CA GLN A 428 -15.52 5.71 17.36
C GLN A 428 -14.43 4.71 17.78
N ASN A 429 -14.37 4.44 19.09
CA ASN A 429 -13.43 3.49 19.71
C ASN A 429 -11.94 3.80 19.58
N ILE A 430 -11.53 4.80 18.80
CA ILE A 430 -10.10 5.08 18.55
C ILE A 430 -9.35 5.45 19.84
N SER A 431 -9.97 6.24 20.73
CA SER A 431 -9.38 6.62 22.01
C SER A 431 -9.05 5.39 22.88
N ARG A 432 -9.99 4.44 23.00
CA ARG A 432 -9.78 3.19 23.72
C ARG A 432 -8.68 2.34 23.08
N ILE A 433 -8.69 2.21 21.75
CA ILE A 433 -7.68 1.44 21.02
C ILE A 433 -6.30 2.05 21.24
N PHE A 434 -6.15 3.37 21.13
CA PHE A 434 -4.86 4.02 21.37
C PHE A 434 -4.39 3.85 22.82
N SER A 435 -5.26 3.97 23.82
CA SER A 435 -4.89 3.77 25.22
C SER A 435 -4.32 2.37 25.44
N GLU A 436 -4.99 1.33 24.95
CA GLU A 436 -4.55 -0.06 25.12
C GLU A 436 -3.29 -0.38 24.29
N VAL A 437 -3.27 0.01 23.01
CA VAL A 437 -2.13 -0.23 22.10
C VAL A 437 -0.88 0.49 22.58
N SER A 438 -1.00 1.76 22.96
CA SER A 438 0.14 2.53 23.48
C SER A 438 0.70 1.90 24.74
N LEU A 439 -0.18 1.49 25.68
CA LEU A 439 0.25 0.86 26.94
C LEU A 439 1.01 -0.46 26.67
N ASN A 440 0.54 -1.29 25.72
CA ASN A 440 1.22 -2.52 25.35
C ASN A 440 2.61 -2.24 24.75
N LEU A 441 2.71 -1.27 23.83
CA LEU A 441 3.97 -0.91 23.20
C LEU A 441 4.96 -0.24 24.17
N ILE A 442 4.47 0.55 25.12
CA ILE A 442 5.28 1.11 26.20
C ILE A 442 5.87 0.01 27.07
N LYS A 443 5.05 -0.94 27.51
CA LYS A 443 5.51 -2.11 28.28
C LYS A 443 6.57 -2.92 27.53
N GLU A 444 6.39 -3.12 26.22
CA GLU A 444 7.40 -3.78 25.40
C GLU A 444 8.69 -2.99 25.32
N SER A 445 8.61 -1.67 25.11
CA SER A 445 9.79 -0.81 25.05
C SER A 445 10.55 -0.82 26.37
N VAL A 446 9.86 -0.76 27.50
CA VAL A 446 10.47 -0.92 28.83
C VAL A 446 11.12 -2.29 28.97
N ARG A 447 10.42 -3.37 28.65
CA ARG A 447 10.95 -4.75 28.74
C ARG A 447 12.25 -4.92 27.99
N ASN A 448 12.36 -4.29 26.82
CA ASN A 448 13.53 -4.35 25.96
C ASN A 448 14.62 -3.31 26.31
N GLY A 449 14.42 -2.48 27.34
CA GLY A 449 15.39 -1.49 27.81
C GLY A 449 15.39 -0.18 27.01
N PHE A 450 14.43 0.03 26.11
CA PHE A 450 14.31 1.25 25.29
C PHE A 450 13.56 2.35 26.05
N ILE A 451 14.13 2.84 27.14
CA ILE A 451 13.47 3.78 28.05
C ILE A 451 13.13 5.11 27.36
N SER A 452 14.06 5.69 26.61
CA SER A 452 13.79 6.94 25.85
C SER A 452 12.61 6.79 24.87
N LYS A 453 12.48 5.62 24.22
CA LYS A 453 11.34 5.31 23.38
C LYS A 453 10.05 5.18 24.19
N ALA A 454 10.11 4.50 25.34
CA ALA A 454 8.97 4.36 26.24
C ALA A 454 8.45 5.71 26.73
N ILE A 455 9.35 6.66 27.04
CA ILE A 455 8.99 8.03 27.41
C ILE A 455 8.24 8.74 26.28
N LYS A 456 8.77 8.70 25.04
CA LYS A 456 8.10 9.31 23.88
C LYS A 456 6.72 8.67 23.63
N GLN A 457 6.62 7.34 23.70
CA GLN A 457 5.35 6.63 23.58
C GLN A 457 4.35 6.99 24.67
N PHE A 458 4.82 7.16 25.91
CA PHE A 458 3.99 7.56 27.04
C PHE A 458 3.48 9.00 26.87
N ASN A 459 4.33 9.93 26.48
CA ASN A 459 3.96 11.30 26.18
C ASN A 459 2.90 11.36 25.06
N LEU A 460 3.05 10.54 24.01
CA LEU A 460 2.07 10.46 22.93
C LEU A 460 0.73 9.88 23.41
N LYS A 461 0.76 8.84 24.26
CA LYS A 461 -0.44 8.28 24.88
C LYS A 461 -1.23 9.34 25.64
N CYS A 462 -0.58 10.06 26.55
CA CYS A 462 -1.23 11.11 27.34
C CYS A 462 -1.79 12.22 26.44
N SER A 463 -1.01 12.67 25.43
CA SER A 463 -1.45 13.71 24.49
C SER A 463 -2.67 13.27 23.67
N LEU A 464 -2.74 12.00 23.23
CA LEU A 464 -3.90 11.43 22.53
C LEU A 464 -5.14 11.34 23.43
N GLU A 465 -4.97 10.94 24.70
CA GLU A 465 -6.07 10.87 25.67
C GLU A 465 -6.70 12.25 25.89
N ILE A 466 -5.89 13.30 26.03
CA ILE A 466 -6.36 14.67 26.12
C ILE A 466 -7.07 15.12 24.83
N TYR A 467 -6.49 14.81 23.68
CA TYR A 467 -7.05 15.18 22.38
C TYR A 467 -8.46 14.60 22.17
N PHE A 468 -8.65 13.33 22.51
CA PHE A 468 -9.94 12.65 22.33
C PHE A 468 -10.96 12.94 23.45
N SER A 469 -10.52 13.29 24.66
CA SER A 469 -11.44 13.69 25.73
C SER A 469 -12.04 15.09 25.56
N GLY A 470 -11.57 15.83 24.55
CA GLY A 470 -12.01 17.21 24.31
C GLY A 470 -11.55 18.22 25.36
N GLY A 471 -10.51 17.87 26.13
CA GLY A 471 -9.99 18.71 27.22
C GLY A 471 -10.78 18.56 28.53
N ASN A 472 -11.78 17.68 28.58
CA ASN A 472 -12.58 17.43 29.79
C ASN A 472 -11.89 16.49 30.79
N GLN A 473 -10.82 15.82 30.39
CA GLN A 473 -10.03 14.98 31.28
C GLN A 473 -8.96 15.84 31.92
N MET A 474 -8.92 15.90 33.28
CA MET A 474 -7.82 16.53 34.00
C MET A 474 -6.51 15.87 33.54
N ASP A 475 -5.62 16.68 33.00
CA ASP A 475 -4.27 16.26 32.63
C ASP A 475 -3.56 15.81 33.91
N THR A 476 -3.23 14.53 34.02
CA THR A 476 -2.42 14.05 35.13
C THR A 476 -1.04 14.64 34.97
N ASP A 477 -0.73 15.66 35.77
CA ASP A 477 0.55 16.36 35.75
C ASP A 477 1.61 15.53 36.48
N TYR A 478 2.28 14.65 35.76
CA TYR A 478 3.32 13.79 36.32
C TYR A 478 4.54 14.58 36.83
N GLU A 479 4.76 15.78 36.34
CA GLU A 479 5.79 16.69 36.87
C GLU A 479 5.40 17.23 38.25
N VAL A 480 4.15 17.66 38.44
CA VAL A 480 3.62 18.06 39.74
C VAL A 480 3.67 16.90 40.73
N ILE A 481 3.16 15.70 40.33
CA ILE A 481 3.21 14.50 41.18
C ILE A 481 4.65 14.19 41.59
N ARG A 482 5.60 14.26 40.67
CA ARG A 482 7.01 14.02 40.94
C ARG A 482 7.58 15.03 41.93
N ASN A 483 7.27 16.32 41.76
CA ASN A 483 7.77 17.39 42.61
C ASN A 483 7.18 17.32 44.04
N GLU A 484 5.89 16.97 44.15
CA GLU A 484 5.25 16.74 45.44
C GLU A 484 5.84 15.53 46.15
N LEU A 485 5.96 14.40 45.46
CA LEU A 485 6.58 13.19 46.01
C LEU A 485 8.04 13.45 46.42
N ARG A 486 8.79 14.25 45.65
CA ARG A 486 10.16 14.67 45.99
C ARG A 486 10.18 15.41 47.34
N LYS A 487 9.30 16.42 47.53
CA LYS A 487 9.19 17.18 48.80
C LYS A 487 8.89 16.23 49.97
N LYS A 488 7.91 15.34 49.81
CA LYS A 488 7.51 14.36 50.84
C LYS A 488 8.65 13.40 51.22
N ILE A 489 9.41 12.92 50.24
CA ILE A 489 10.56 12.02 50.48
C ILE A 489 11.70 12.76 51.20
N GLN A 490 11.85 14.06 50.97
CA GLN A 490 12.90 14.90 51.59
C GLN A 490 12.48 15.50 52.92
N SER A 491 11.19 15.63 53.23
CA SER A 491 10.65 16.20 54.45
C SER A 491 11.20 15.51 55.69
N LYS A 492 11.39 16.25 56.81
CA LYS A 492 11.74 15.70 58.11
C LYS A 492 10.52 15.17 58.85
N GLU A 493 9.34 15.59 58.45
CA GLU A 493 8.07 15.18 59.05
C GLU A 493 7.52 13.88 58.42
N ALA A 494 6.54 13.28 59.10
CA ALA A 494 5.86 12.07 58.59
C ALA A 494 4.81 12.46 57.55
N GLU A 495 5.16 12.35 56.27
CA GLU A 495 4.30 12.68 55.16
C GLU A 495 3.46 11.48 54.71
N LYS A 496 2.38 11.73 53.96
CA LYS A 496 1.45 10.73 53.44
C LYS A 496 1.22 10.93 51.93
N ILE A 497 0.95 9.85 51.24
CA ILE A 497 0.44 9.85 49.87
C ILE A 497 -1.04 10.27 49.92
N GLU A 498 -1.48 11.13 49.02
CA GLU A 498 -2.81 11.74 49.02
C GLU A 498 -3.73 11.24 47.93
N SER A 499 -3.17 10.69 46.83
CA SER A 499 -3.96 10.18 45.70
C SER A 499 -3.48 8.82 45.22
N ASP A 500 -4.38 8.09 44.52
CA ASP A 500 -4.01 6.80 43.88
C ASP A 500 -2.97 7.02 42.77
N GLU A 501 -3.03 8.10 42.03
CA GLU A 501 -2.07 8.46 40.98
C GLU A 501 -0.67 8.67 41.57
N GLU A 502 -0.54 9.43 42.67
CA GLU A 502 0.70 9.61 43.40
C GLU A 502 1.24 8.29 43.95
N TYR A 503 0.34 7.43 44.48
CA TYR A 503 0.69 6.13 45.00
C TYR A 503 1.30 5.21 43.92
N PHE A 504 0.64 5.08 42.79
CA PHE A 504 1.15 4.23 41.74
C PHE A 504 2.41 4.77 41.08
N TYR A 505 2.54 6.11 40.99
CA TYR A 505 3.80 6.73 40.59
C TYR A 505 4.93 6.40 41.57
N ALA A 506 4.69 6.52 42.85
CA ALA A 506 5.64 6.19 43.93
C ALA A 506 6.05 4.68 43.87
N VAL A 507 5.09 3.81 43.65
CA VAL A 507 5.37 2.38 43.41
C VAL A 507 6.27 2.18 42.19
N GLY A 508 6.05 2.90 41.09
CA GLY A 508 6.91 2.86 39.89
C GLY A 508 8.35 3.25 40.21
N GLN A 509 8.55 4.32 40.99
CA GLN A 509 9.85 4.78 41.48
C GLN A 509 10.55 3.71 42.34
N LEU A 510 9.82 3.06 43.24
CA LEU A 510 10.33 2.01 44.09
C LEU A 510 10.72 0.75 43.28
N VAL A 511 9.90 0.36 42.29
CA VAL A 511 10.21 -0.77 41.38
C VAL A 511 11.48 -0.50 40.58
N ASN A 512 11.62 0.72 40.02
CA ASN A 512 12.84 1.16 39.33
C ASN A 512 14.07 1.05 40.25
N TYR A 513 13.96 1.49 41.47
CA TYR A 513 15.02 1.39 42.47
C TYR A 513 15.41 -0.07 42.74
N PHE A 514 14.47 -0.97 43.00
CA PHE A 514 14.77 -2.36 43.24
C PHE A 514 15.47 -3.02 42.04
N ILE A 515 15.05 -2.71 40.81
CA ILE A 515 15.66 -3.27 39.59
C ILE A 515 17.09 -2.72 39.41
N SER A 516 17.34 -1.45 39.77
CA SER A 516 18.67 -0.87 39.69
C SER A 516 19.69 -1.55 40.64
N LEU A 517 19.22 -2.15 41.76
CA LEU A 517 20.05 -2.94 42.67
C LEU A 517 20.44 -4.31 42.13
N SER A 518 19.83 -4.76 41.05
CA SER A 518 20.15 -6.06 40.45
C SER A 518 21.61 -6.12 39.98
N LYS A 519 22.34 -7.17 40.39
CA LYS A 519 23.74 -7.40 40.01
C LYS A 519 23.91 -8.20 38.71
N THR A 520 22.82 -8.47 37.98
CA THR A 520 22.90 -9.13 36.65
C THR A 520 23.70 -8.28 35.69
N LYS A 521 24.61 -8.90 34.91
CA LYS A 521 25.45 -8.21 33.92
C LYS A 521 24.62 -7.37 32.93
N ASP A 522 23.45 -7.87 32.56
CA ASP A 522 22.45 -7.12 31.80
C ASP A 522 21.32 -6.74 32.75
N LYS A 523 21.27 -5.48 33.19
CA LYS A 523 20.16 -4.93 33.96
C LYS A 523 18.90 -4.93 33.11
N LYS A 524 18.21 -6.08 33.06
CA LYS A 524 17.05 -6.24 32.19
C LYS A 524 15.83 -5.62 32.84
N HIS A 525 15.33 -4.56 32.24
CA HIS A 525 14.06 -3.94 32.60
C HIS A 525 12.86 -4.91 32.51
N SER A 526 13.05 -6.08 31.87
CA SER A 526 12.08 -7.19 31.87
C SER A 526 11.71 -7.66 33.29
N LEU A 527 12.57 -7.42 34.29
CA LEU A 527 12.27 -7.69 35.70
C LEU A 527 11.14 -6.83 36.26
N ALA A 528 10.76 -5.73 35.59
CA ALA A 528 9.62 -4.89 35.97
C ALA A 528 8.26 -5.48 35.50
N ASN A 529 8.24 -6.34 34.49
CA ASN A 529 6.99 -6.88 33.91
C ASN A 529 6.03 -7.49 34.94
N PRO A 530 6.49 -8.25 35.96
CA PRO A 530 5.58 -8.81 36.96
C PRO A 530 4.78 -7.72 37.70
N PHE A 531 5.30 -6.51 37.82
CA PHE A 531 4.59 -5.38 38.47
C PHE A 531 3.57 -4.76 37.53
N PHE A 532 3.92 -4.52 36.26
CA PHE A 532 3.05 -3.83 35.28
C PHE A 532 1.81 -4.64 34.87
N ASN A 533 1.75 -5.91 35.21
CA ASN A 533 0.61 -6.77 34.89
C ASN A 533 -0.29 -7.07 36.09
N ILE A 534 0.06 -6.60 37.31
CA ILE A 534 -0.74 -6.78 38.49
C ILE A 534 -1.97 -5.87 38.45
N LYS A 535 -3.13 -6.44 38.79
CA LYS A 535 -4.43 -5.75 38.82
C LYS A 535 -4.97 -5.55 40.24
N ASN A 536 -4.28 -6.06 41.24
CA ASN A 536 -4.72 -6.03 42.64
C ASN A 536 -3.60 -5.46 43.52
N ASP A 537 -3.94 -4.44 44.34
CA ASP A 537 -2.96 -3.74 45.19
C ASP A 537 -2.33 -4.63 46.26
N GLN A 538 -3.08 -5.56 46.85
CA GLN A 538 -2.54 -6.48 47.83
C GLN A 538 -1.46 -7.36 47.23
N VAL A 539 -1.70 -7.89 46.03
CA VAL A 539 -0.70 -8.68 45.28
C VAL A 539 0.50 -7.82 44.92
N LEU A 540 0.28 -6.53 44.58
CA LEU A 540 1.35 -5.57 44.29
C LEU A 540 2.23 -5.34 45.51
N LYS A 541 1.66 -5.11 46.67
CA LYS A 541 2.39 -4.92 47.94
C LYS A 541 3.16 -6.19 48.35
N GLU A 542 2.56 -7.36 48.19
CA GLU A 542 3.27 -8.65 48.43
C GLU A 542 4.48 -8.78 47.49
N LYS A 543 4.33 -8.40 46.22
CA LYS A 543 5.43 -8.44 45.26
C LYS A 543 6.55 -7.47 45.63
N LEU A 544 6.21 -6.26 46.04
CA LEU A 544 7.17 -5.28 46.53
C LEU A 544 7.92 -5.80 47.78
N LYS A 545 7.22 -6.46 48.72
CA LYS A 545 7.83 -7.10 49.87
C LYS A 545 8.82 -8.23 49.47
N GLN A 546 8.47 -9.03 48.48
CA GLN A 546 9.39 -10.07 47.94
C GLN A 546 10.69 -9.45 47.42
N TYR A 547 10.58 -8.32 46.66
CA TYR A 547 11.75 -7.64 46.12
C TYR A 547 12.55 -6.92 47.19
N PHE A 548 11.90 -6.36 48.21
CA PHE A 548 12.56 -5.85 49.39
C PHE A 548 13.39 -6.93 50.08
N MET A 549 12.80 -8.07 50.36
CA MET A 549 13.51 -9.21 51.00
C MET A 549 14.68 -9.73 50.16
N LYS A 550 14.54 -9.67 48.84
CA LYS A 550 15.58 -10.10 47.89
C LYS A 550 16.79 -9.16 47.89
N TYR A 551 16.57 -7.87 48.02
CA TYR A 551 17.62 -6.86 47.86
C TYR A 551 17.96 -6.09 49.14
N ASN A 552 17.42 -6.49 50.32
CA ASN A 552 17.62 -5.81 51.59
C ASN A 552 19.11 -5.60 51.95
N TYR A 553 19.98 -6.55 51.63
CA TYR A 553 21.42 -6.45 51.89
C TYR A 553 22.16 -5.39 51.04
N LEU A 554 21.53 -4.85 50.00
CA LEU A 554 22.05 -3.76 49.18
C LEU A 554 21.44 -2.42 49.52
N ILE A 555 20.37 -2.40 50.31
CA ILE A 555 19.65 -1.18 50.67
C ILE A 555 20.38 -0.50 51.83
N ASN A 556 20.69 0.79 51.66
CA ASN A 556 21.23 1.58 52.72
C ASN A 556 20.12 1.97 53.70
N PHE A 557 20.02 1.29 54.84
CA PHE A 557 19.00 1.56 55.87
C PHE A 557 19.18 2.87 56.60
N THR A 558 20.36 3.52 56.51
CA THR A 558 20.55 4.87 57.02
C THR A 558 20.01 5.93 56.05
N GLY A 559 19.68 5.53 54.85
CA GLY A 559 19.08 6.38 53.81
C GLY A 559 17.63 6.73 54.13
N THR A 560 17.39 7.94 54.52
CA THR A 560 16.07 8.44 54.95
C THR A 560 15.04 8.41 53.80
N ARG A 561 15.45 8.67 52.55
CA ARG A 561 14.56 8.72 51.37
C ARG A 561 13.87 7.40 51.08
N PHE A 562 14.61 6.30 51.04
CA PHE A 562 14.04 4.98 50.79
C PHE A 562 13.04 4.60 51.90
N ASN A 563 13.42 4.77 53.18
CA ASN A 563 12.56 4.40 54.30
C ASN A 563 11.23 5.18 54.28
N ARG A 564 11.26 6.47 53.93
CA ARG A 564 10.06 7.30 53.82
C ARG A 564 9.17 6.85 52.64
N LEU A 565 9.73 6.71 51.46
CA LEU A 565 8.97 6.22 50.28
C LEU A 565 8.32 4.88 50.57
N TYR A 566 9.08 3.94 51.13
CA TYR A 566 8.58 2.60 51.46
C TYR A 566 7.46 2.64 52.49
N ALA A 567 7.61 3.42 53.57
CA ALA A 567 6.59 3.59 54.60
C ALA A 567 5.31 4.23 54.05
N MET A 568 5.42 5.29 53.23
CA MET A 568 4.26 5.94 52.61
C MET A 568 3.49 4.96 51.72
N ILE A 569 4.17 4.16 50.90
CA ILE A 569 3.54 3.16 50.04
C ILE A 569 2.78 2.09 50.84
N TYR A 570 3.36 1.57 51.92
CA TYR A 570 2.72 0.52 52.74
C TYR A 570 1.53 1.05 53.55
N ASN A 571 1.56 2.30 53.97
CA ASN A 571 0.49 2.93 54.75
C ASN A 571 -0.68 3.40 53.91
N TYR A 572 -0.51 3.55 52.59
CA TYR A 572 -1.58 4.03 51.73
C TYR A 572 -2.60 2.90 51.42
N ARG A 573 -3.86 3.26 51.34
CA ARG A 573 -4.97 2.37 50.93
C ARG A 573 -5.53 2.85 49.60
N VAL A 574 -5.38 2.05 48.59
CA VAL A 574 -5.88 2.33 47.24
C VAL A 574 -7.41 2.35 47.22
N ILE A 575 -7.98 3.36 46.57
CA ILE A 575 -9.41 3.60 46.48
C ILE A 575 -9.96 3.01 45.17
N LYS A 576 -9.22 3.13 44.07
CA LYS A 576 -9.61 2.67 42.72
C LYS A 576 -8.89 1.38 42.38
N THR A 577 -8.98 0.98 41.12
CA THR A 577 -8.20 -0.14 40.55
C THR A 577 -6.75 0.26 40.31
N VAL A 578 -5.86 -0.72 40.17
CA VAL A 578 -4.44 -0.48 39.87
C VAL A 578 -4.27 0.36 38.60
N ASP A 579 -3.68 1.54 38.75
CA ASP A 579 -3.30 2.40 37.63
C ASP A 579 -1.91 2.01 37.09
N GLN A 580 -1.94 1.24 36.02
CA GLN A 580 -0.71 0.80 35.35
C GLN A 580 0.02 1.95 34.66
N SER A 581 -0.70 2.98 34.19
CA SER A 581 -0.11 4.15 33.53
C SER A 581 0.71 4.97 34.51
N ALA A 582 0.15 5.31 35.67
CA ALA A 582 0.86 6.04 36.70
C ALA A 582 2.09 5.26 37.24
N MET A 583 1.95 3.94 37.40
CA MET A 583 3.07 3.10 37.81
C MET A 583 4.20 3.06 36.76
N ILE A 584 3.86 2.95 35.49
CA ILE A 584 4.85 3.01 34.40
C ILE A 584 5.48 4.38 34.32
N ALA A 585 4.70 5.48 34.46
CA ALA A 585 5.22 6.84 34.50
C ALA A 585 6.30 6.99 35.57
N GLY A 586 6.01 6.56 36.81
CA GLY A 586 6.98 6.56 37.89
C GLY A 586 8.23 5.72 37.61
N TYR A 587 8.07 4.57 36.91
CA TYR A 587 9.18 3.70 36.57
C TYR A 587 10.12 4.25 35.50
N ILE A 588 9.58 4.89 34.45
CA ILE A 588 10.38 5.39 33.31
C ILE A 588 10.98 6.78 33.57
N ASN A 589 10.47 7.52 34.55
CA ASN A 589 11.01 8.81 34.91
C ASN A 589 12.30 8.67 35.77
N SER A 590 13.08 9.75 35.88
CA SER A 590 14.28 9.78 36.70
C SER A 590 13.95 9.44 38.15
N ASN A 591 14.83 8.62 38.80
CA ASN A 591 14.54 8.07 40.12
C ASN A 591 14.90 9.06 41.24
N LEU A 592 13.89 9.46 42.01
CA LEU A 592 14.00 10.40 43.12
C LEU A 592 14.95 9.93 44.24
N LEU A 593 15.17 8.64 44.39
CA LEU A 593 16.04 8.07 45.40
C LEU A 593 17.53 8.32 45.10
N TYR A 594 17.86 8.59 43.82
CA TYR A 594 19.23 8.84 43.36
C TYR A 594 19.53 10.34 43.11
N GLU A 595 18.55 11.21 43.27
CA GLU A 595 18.79 12.64 43.12
C GLU A 595 19.81 13.14 44.15
N LYS A 596 20.74 14.00 43.69
CA LYS A 596 21.65 14.68 44.61
C LYS A 596 20.83 15.62 45.50
N LYS A 597 21.27 15.84 46.74
CA LYS A 597 20.70 16.94 47.55
C LYS A 597 21.04 18.23 46.82
N GLU A 598 20.05 19.02 46.53
CA GLU A 598 20.26 20.43 46.26
C GLU A 598 20.70 21.06 47.59
N ASP A 599 21.93 21.61 47.63
CA ASP A 599 22.51 22.28 48.80
C ASP A 599 21.76 23.55 49.12
#